data_d07ae5513e874bf8bbee9eab4dc4ba74
#
_entry.id   d07ae5513e874bf8bbee9eab4dc4ba74
#
_cell.length_a   1.000
_cell.length_b   1.000
_cell.length_c   1.000
_cell.angle_alpha   90.00
_cell.angle_beta   90.00
_cell.angle_gamma   90.00
#
_symmetry.space_group_name_H-M   'P 1'
#
loop_
_entity.id
_entity.type
_entity.pdbx_description
1 polymer ?
#
loop_
_entity_poly.entity_id
_entity_poly.type
_entity_poly.pdbx_seq_one_letter_code
_entity_poly.pdbx_strand_id
1 'polypeptide(L)'
;MKMFPKSAFLLLAIWALCGLVMAQDRVVIRGGTLVDVRDGSLLPDVVLVVEGDQIVSVSAGGGQSVQGATVIDASGKYLLPGLIDLHVHYRDWSAELYVNHGVTTVVDLGTPHEWAKAQREGILSGWIPGPRLLIGTNNLEGPPEDENYYMRGYVHILKDPEEAMFAMQRYVSENVNAVKVYDSLSVEVLRAIVREAEKANLPVIGHFQDVRIAADVGAHGIEHIEAVANALVDKQAREDALKKVRQGFNPPAESFMDLSKLPEIVELMVKSGLYLNPTMRMSWTGDRALREKGFHYEDFDLLFNDWRLRYVPLNWRLANLKEYQEIGLWHWADLSEYEQDLFHRGYTNAQRVIRAFVEAGGKLYAGTDSASMTVPGLSLHQEMELLVDAGVSPLQALQAATIHPAELLRMEDRLGGLEKGQVGDVVILDANPLEDIRNTRKIFQVISRGRVMDGQYHADFKNPLPKNDWEGSSHFFPSPRIRWASPEVFVEGAQQATLTVHGTGFIPYSFVRFHGQKLKTTFTDVFQLTAEVPAKLLEAGTYAVTVENPDFGWGSNISRGAADLAHLGLRDYVSNEFLVMVKPQGGAPIFPHPRETAGD
;
A
#
# COMPACT_ATOMS: atom_id res chain seq x y z
N MET A 1 20.66 51.03 50.08
CA MET A 1 19.86 49.83 49.78
C MET A 1 19.65 49.82 48.26
N LYS A 2 20.52 49.08 47.53
CA LYS A 2 20.50 49.03 46.06
C LYS A 2 19.55 47.93 45.60
N MET A 3 18.50 48.34 44.89
CA MET A 3 17.54 47.40 44.24
C MET A 3 18.23 46.69 43.08
N PHE A 4 18.28 45.36 43.11
CA PHE A 4 18.65 44.51 41.97
C PHE A 4 17.46 44.43 41.00
N PRO A 5 17.67 44.47 39.67
CA PRO A 5 16.59 44.47 38.72
C PRO A 5 15.98 43.06 38.59
N LYS A 6 14.64 42.98 38.66
CA LYS A 6 13.83 41.76 38.54
C LYS A 6 13.93 41.08 37.17
N SER A 7 14.64 41.61 36.20
CA SER A 7 14.83 41.09 34.85
C SER A 7 15.83 39.93 34.73
N ALA A 8 16.71 39.75 35.71
CA ALA A 8 17.72 38.66 35.67
C ALA A 8 17.16 37.29 36.03
N PHE A 9 16.03 37.19 36.74
CA PHE A 9 15.39 35.93 37.10
C PHE A 9 14.54 35.33 35.97
N LEU A 10 14.05 36.13 35.04
CA LEU A 10 13.23 35.65 33.92
C LEU A 10 14.08 35.02 32.83
N LEU A 11 15.30 35.49 32.62
CA LEU A 11 16.24 34.94 31.63
C LEU A 11 16.85 33.59 32.09
N LEU A 12 17.05 33.38 33.37
CA LEU A 12 17.51 32.10 33.91
C LEU A 12 16.42 31.02 33.91
N ALA A 13 15.16 31.39 34.02
CA ALA A 13 14.03 30.45 33.91
C ALA A 13 13.79 29.99 32.45
N ILE A 14 14.04 30.84 31.47
CA ILE A 14 13.92 30.49 30.04
C ILE A 14 15.07 29.55 29.60
N TRP A 15 16.30 29.73 30.16
CA TRP A 15 17.42 28.82 29.89
C TRP A 15 17.24 27.46 30.56
N ALA A 16 16.53 27.36 31.68
CA ALA A 16 16.23 26.09 32.35
C ALA A 16 15.10 25.32 31.66
N LEU A 17 14.23 25.98 30.86
CA LEU A 17 13.18 25.33 30.06
C LEU A 17 13.68 24.88 28.67
N CYS A 18 14.75 25.43 28.14
CA CYS A 18 15.38 24.97 26.89
C CYS A 18 16.30 23.76 27.04
N GLY A 19 16.49 23.25 28.23
CA GLY A 19 17.39 22.13 28.54
C GLY A 19 16.70 20.78 28.79
N LEU A 20 15.39 20.68 28.63
CA LEU A 20 14.72 19.39 28.50
C LEU A 20 14.91 18.89 27.04
N VAL A 21 16.12 18.48 26.70
CA VAL A 21 16.33 17.48 25.67
C VAL A 21 15.52 16.28 26.16
N MET A 22 14.35 16.06 25.59
CA MET A 22 13.61 14.82 25.79
C MET A 22 14.61 13.72 25.49
N ALA A 23 14.95 12.92 26.51
CA ALA A 23 15.79 11.76 26.31
C ALA A 23 15.07 10.93 25.22
N GLN A 24 15.69 10.84 24.04
CA GLN A 24 15.15 9.97 23.00
C GLN A 24 15.06 8.56 23.57
N ASP A 25 13.91 7.92 23.43
CA ASP A 25 13.74 6.54 23.82
C ASP A 25 14.83 5.70 23.14
N ARG A 26 15.61 5.01 23.94
CA ARG A 26 16.73 4.21 23.46
C ARG A 26 16.46 2.74 23.75
N VAL A 27 16.58 1.90 22.72
CA VAL A 27 16.46 0.44 22.81
C VAL A 27 17.82 -0.18 22.52
N VAL A 28 18.26 -1.09 23.39
CA VAL A 28 19.49 -1.88 23.23
C VAL A 28 19.13 -3.36 23.15
N ILE A 29 19.40 -3.99 22.01
CA ILE A 29 19.24 -5.42 21.81
C ILE A 29 20.62 -6.04 21.88
N ARG A 30 20.80 -7.09 22.68
CA ARG A 30 22.10 -7.71 22.89
C ARG A 30 22.05 -9.24 22.89
N GLY A 31 23.15 -9.87 22.50
CA GLY A 31 23.38 -11.33 22.60
C GLY A 31 22.72 -12.16 21.52
N GLY A 32 22.00 -11.52 20.59
CA GLY A 32 21.36 -12.20 19.48
C GLY A 32 22.29 -12.44 18.28
N THR A 33 21.85 -13.30 17.39
CA THR A 33 22.49 -13.53 16.07
C THR A 33 21.79 -12.68 15.03
N LEU A 34 22.49 -11.72 14.44
CA LEU A 34 21.96 -10.94 13.31
C LEU A 34 22.04 -11.79 12.03
N VAL A 35 20.94 -11.89 11.33
CA VAL A 35 20.84 -12.50 9.99
C VAL A 35 21.01 -11.39 8.95
N ASP A 36 22.13 -11.37 8.25
CA ASP A 36 22.29 -10.45 7.13
C ASP A 36 21.47 -10.98 5.94
N VAL A 37 20.38 -10.29 5.63
CA VAL A 37 19.47 -10.69 4.56
C VAL A 37 20.05 -10.49 3.16
N ARG A 38 21.20 -9.82 3.01
CA ARG A 38 21.85 -9.64 1.71
C ARG A 38 22.53 -10.92 1.22
N ASP A 39 23.21 -11.63 2.13
CA ASP A 39 24.02 -12.80 1.78
C ASP A 39 23.75 -14.03 2.63
N GLY A 40 22.89 -13.92 3.65
CA GLY A 40 22.56 -15.00 4.58
C GLY A 40 23.61 -15.26 5.64
N SER A 41 24.60 -14.37 5.80
CA SER A 41 25.60 -14.51 6.86
C SER A 41 24.98 -14.30 8.25
N LEU A 42 25.54 -15.02 9.23
CA LEU A 42 25.10 -14.98 10.62
C LEU A 42 26.17 -14.32 11.47
N LEU A 43 25.84 -13.19 12.07
CA LEU A 43 26.71 -12.44 12.99
C LEU A 43 26.26 -12.71 14.43
N PRO A 44 26.94 -13.59 15.19
CA PRO A 44 26.54 -13.91 16.55
C PRO A 44 26.92 -12.82 17.54
N ASP A 45 26.23 -12.82 18.68
CA ASP A 45 26.50 -11.96 19.85
C ASP A 45 26.56 -10.47 19.47
N VAL A 46 25.57 -9.99 18.71
CA VAL A 46 25.51 -8.56 18.35
C VAL A 46 24.90 -7.71 19.44
N VAL A 47 25.35 -6.46 19.50
CA VAL A 47 24.71 -5.37 20.23
C VAL A 47 24.22 -4.35 19.19
N LEU A 48 22.89 -4.20 19.11
CA LEU A 48 22.21 -3.25 18.23
C LEU A 48 21.55 -2.17 19.10
N VAL A 49 21.80 -0.91 18.78
CA VAL A 49 21.25 0.24 19.51
C VAL A 49 20.36 1.05 18.58
N VAL A 50 19.12 1.22 19.00
CA VAL A 50 18.13 2.11 18.34
C VAL A 50 17.95 3.35 19.22
N GLU A 51 17.94 4.52 18.60
CA GLU A 51 17.69 5.80 19.24
C GLU A 51 16.67 6.59 18.43
N GLY A 52 15.54 6.93 19.06
CA GLY A 52 14.39 7.39 18.32
C GLY A 52 13.89 6.31 17.33
N ASP A 53 13.82 6.62 16.05
CA ASP A 53 13.41 5.66 15.00
C ASP A 53 14.57 5.12 14.15
N GLN A 54 15.84 5.31 14.59
CA GLN A 54 17.02 4.93 13.80
C GLN A 54 17.98 4.00 14.56
N ILE A 55 18.62 3.12 13.82
CA ILE A 55 19.74 2.32 14.29
C ILE A 55 21.00 3.22 14.34
N VAL A 56 21.52 3.46 15.52
CA VAL A 56 22.71 4.30 15.72
C VAL A 56 24.01 3.50 15.80
N SER A 57 23.94 2.23 16.19
CA SER A 57 25.10 1.33 16.15
C SER A 57 24.73 -0.14 16.07
N VAL A 58 25.57 -0.91 15.38
CA VAL A 58 25.59 -2.37 15.37
C VAL A 58 27.03 -2.80 15.60
N SER A 59 27.28 -3.65 16.58
CA SER A 59 28.64 -4.12 16.93
C SER A 59 28.60 -5.57 17.41
N ALA A 60 29.72 -6.29 17.25
CA ALA A 60 29.89 -7.63 17.82
C ALA A 60 30.35 -7.52 19.25
N GLY A 61 29.73 -8.28 20.18
CA GLY A 61 30.09 -8.51 21.55
C GLY A 61 30.23 -7.29 22.48
N GLY A 62 30.12 -7.49 23.80
CA GLY A 62 30.64 -6.58 24.81
C GLY A 62 30.02 -5.19 24.86
N GLY A 63 28.70 -5.08 24.73
CA GLY A 63 28.00 -3.79 24.77
C GLY A 63 28.18 -3.01 26.06
N GLN A 64 28.52 -1.72 25.95
CA GLN A 64 28.48 -0.79 27.08
C GLN A 64 27.06 -0.71 27.66
N SER A 65 26.97 -0.70 29.00
CA SER A 65 25.72 -0.39 29.68
C SER A 65 25.27 1.02 29.27
N VAL A 66 24.16 1.12 28.57
CA VAL A 66 23.57 2.41 28.18
C VAL A 66 22.56 2.80 29.23
N GLN A 67 22.90 3.80 30.05
CA GLN A 67 22.03 4.28 31.11
C GLN A 67 20.74 4.85 30.54
N GLY A 68 19.59 4.44 31.10
CA GLY A 68 18.25 4.93 30.66
C GLY A 68 17.67 4.27 29.41
N ALA A 69 18.32 3.20 28.89
CA ALA A 69 17.81 2.45 27.75
C ALA A 69 16.91 1.28 28.18
N THR A 70 15.91 0.96 27.34
CA THR A 70 15.24 -0.34 27.39
C THR A 70 16.17 -1.40 26.83
N VAL A 71 16.53 -2.40 27.63
CA VAL A 71 17.45 -3.48 27.24
C VAL A 71 16.67 -4.76 26.95
N ILE A 72 16.87 -5.33 25.77
CA ILE A 72 16.30 -6.61 25.35
C ILE A 72 17.43 -7.63 25.27
N ASP A 73 17.34 -8.70 26.05
CA ASP A 73 18.23 -9.84 25.96
C ASP A 73 17.73 -10.79 24.86
N ALA A 74 18.45 -10.83 23.74
CA ALA A 74 18.18 -11.66 22.58
C ALA A 74 19.12 -12.87 22.52
N SER A 75 19.73 -13.29 23.63
CA SER A 75 20.61 -14.45 23.66
C SER A 75 19.92 -15.70 23.12
N GLY A 76 20.55 -16.36 22.14
CA GLY A 76 19.99 -17.52 21.45
C GLY A 76 18.85 -17.20 20.47
N LYS A 77 18.59 -15.96 20.17
CA LYS A 77 17.57 -15.47 19.22
C LYS A 77 18.23 -14.98 17.92
N TYR A 78 17.39 -14.75 16.91
CA TYR A 78 17.79 -14.26 15.60
C TYR A 78 17.16 -12.90 15.32
N LEU A 79 17.97 -11.95 14.86
CA LEU A 79 17.55 -10.59 14.55
C LEU A 79 17.40 -10.43 13.04
N LEU A 80 16.23 -9.99 12.61
CA LEU A 80 15.92 -9.62 11.22
C LEU A 80 15.52 -8.15 11.14
N PRO A 81 15.71 -7.50 9.99
CA PRO A 81 15.00 -6.26 9.72
C PRO A 81 13.49 -6.48 9.80
N GLY A 82 12.76 -5.44 10.10
CA GLY A 82 11.31 -5.46 10.02
C GLY A 82 10.84 -5.86 8.64
N LEU A 83 9.84 -6.73 8.57
CA LEU A 83 9.30 -7.23 7.31
C LEU A 83 8.53 -6.12 6.59
N ILE A 84 8.57 -6.15 5.26
CA ILE A 84 7.91 -5.21 4.36
C ILE A 84 6.88 -5.97 3.52
N ASP A 85 5.60 -5.60 3.64
CA ASP A 85 4.54 -6.04 2.74
C ASP A 85 4.28 -4.94 1.71
N LEU A 86 4.76 -5.12 0.48
CA LEU A 86 4.77 -4.06 -0.53
C LEU A 86 3.44 -3.95 -1.29
N HIS A 87 2.47 -4.81 -1.03
CA HIS A 87 1.15 -4.72 -1.65
C HIS A 87 0.06 -5.03 -0.63
N VAL A 88 -0.53 -3.97 -0.09
CA VAL A 88 -1.68 -4.09 0.79
C VAL A 88 -2.82 -3.13 0.38
N HIS A 89 -4.03 -3.44 0.84
CA HIS A 89 -5.19 -2.56 0.87
C HIS A 89 -5.46 -2.21 2.34
N TYR A 90 -4.77 -1.20 2.84
CA TYR A 90 -4.76 -0.88 4.26
C TYR A 90 -6.18 -0.64 4.81
N ARG A 91 -6.42 -1.09 6.04
CA ARG A 91 -7.70 -0.94 6.74
C ARG A 91 -7.49 -0.27 8.10
N ASP A 92 -8.49 0.49 8.55
CA ASP A 92 -8.47 1.17 9.84
C ASP A 92 -8.28 0.24 11.04
N TRP A 93 -8.62 -1.03 10.90
CA TRP A 93 -8.49 -2.08 11.91
C TRP A 93 -7.26 -2.98 11.74
N SER A 94 -6.44 -2.84 10.69
CA SER A 94 -5.38 -3.80 10.35
C SER A 94 -4.04 -3.56 11.06
N ALA A 95 -3.88 -2.42 11.71
CA ALA A 95 -2.61 -1.94 12.23
C ALA A 95 -1.87 -2.95 13.14
N GLU A 96 -2.57 -3.47 14.17
CA GLU A 96 -1.97 -4.43 15.10
C GLU A 96 -1.69 -5.79 14.45
N LEU A 97 -2.51 -6.18 13.48
CA LEU A 97 -2.30 -7.42 12.74
C LEU A 97 -0.96 -7.41 11.99
N TYR A 98 -0.58 -6.31 11.36
CA TYR A 98 0.74 -6.21 10.72
C TYR A 98 1.88 -6.28 11.73
N VAL A 99 1.87 -5.40 12.71
CA VAL A 99 3.00 -5.22 13.62
C VAL A 99 3.24 -6.47 14.47
N ASN A 100 2.18 -7.11 14.97
CA ASN A 100 2.30 -8.32 15.78
C ASN A 100 2.83 -9.54 15.00
N HIS A 101 2.78 -9.48 13.67
CA HIS A 101 3.44 -10.44 12.78
C HIS A 101 4.79 -9.96 12.23
N GLY A 102 5.42 -8.93 12.85
CA GLY A 102 6.72 -8.44 12.44
C GLY A 102 6.73 -7.63 11.14
N VAL A 103 5.56 -7.35 10.56
CA VAL A 103 5.44 -6.49 9.38
C VAL A 103 5.43 -5.04 9.84
N THR A 104 6.58 -4.39 9.78
CA THR A 104 6.77 -3.04 10.31
C THR A 104 6.62 -1.95 9.25
N THR A 105 6.62 -2.33 7.98
CA THR A 105 6.37 -1.43 6.85
C THR A 105 5.37 -2.07 5.90
N VAL A 106 4.38 -1.30 5.47
CA VAL A 106 3.41 -1.70 4.44
C VAL A 106 3.28 -0.63 3.37
N VAL A 107 2.98 -1.03 2.13
CA VAL A 107 2.70 -0.11 1.03
C VAL A 107 1.26 -0.29 0.59
N ASP A 108 0.46 0.72 0.83
CA ASP A 108 -0.94 0.73 0.40
C ASP A 108 -1.04 1.08 -1.09
N LEU A 109 -1.59 0.16 -1.87
CA LEU A 109 -1.70 0.26 -3.32
C LEU A 109 -3.16 0.19 -3.82
N GLY A 110 -4.13 0.48 -2.98
CA GLY A 110 -5.51 0.33 -3.42
C GLY A 110 -6.57 0.83 -2.45
N THR A 111 -6.28 1.85 -1.66
CA THR A 111 -7.30 2.57 -0.91
C THR A 111 -7.44 4.00 -1.42
N PRO A 112 -8.55 4.70 -1.13
CA PRO A 112 -8.68 6.10 -1.52
C PRO A 112 -7.53 6.93 -1.00
N HIS A 113 -6.83 7.60 -1.90
CA HIS A 113 -5.56 8.28 -1.63
C HIS A 113 -5.64 9.26 -0.45
N GLU A 114 -6.69 10.09 -0.38
CA GLU A 114 -6.84 11.06 0.70
C GLU A 114 -7.02 10.39 2.07
N TRP A 115 -7.73 9.26 2.10
CA TRP A 115 -7.87 8.50 3.32
C TRP A 115 -6.55 7.85 3.73
N ALA A 116 -5.81 7.27 2.78
CA ALA A 116 -4.50 6.67 3.02
C ALA A 116 -3.50 7.73 3.56
N LYS A 117 -3.50 8.95 3.01
CA LYS A 117 -2.73 10.08 3.53
C LYS A 117 -3.06 10.37 5.00
N ALA A 118 -4.35 10.46 5.32
CA ALA A 118 -4.78 10.74 6.70
C ALA A 118 -4.33 9.62 7.65
N GLN A 119 -4.42 8.35 7.25
CA GLN A 119 -3.91 7.21 8.03
C GLN A 119 -2.39 7.29 8.22
N ARG A 120 -1.64 7.58 7.16
CA ARG A 120 -0.19 7.77 7.24
C ARG A 120 0.18 8.86 8.24
N GLU A 121 -0.44 10.04 8.15
CA GLU A 121 -0.19 11.15 9.06
C GLU A 121 -0.59 10.81 10.52
N GLY A 122 -1.70 10.09 10.70
CA GLY A 122 -2.12 9.60 12.01
C GLY A 122 -1.10 8.64 12.64
N ILE A 123 -0.52 7.75 11.84
CA ILE A 123 0.55 6.83 12.29
C ILE A 123 1.85 7.60 12.55
N LEU A 124 2.24 8.52 11.68
CA LEU A 124 3.46 9.32 11.84
C LEU A 124 3.42 10.18 13.10
N SER A 125 2.28 10.77 13.40
CA SER A 125 2.09 11.57 14.63
C SER A 125 1.94 10.74 15.90
N GLY A 126 1.85 9.40 15.79
CA GLY A 126 1.66 8.50 16.92
C GLY A 126 0.22 8.41 17.44
N TRP A 127 -0.76 8.96 16.73
CA TRP A 127 -2.17 8.85 17.06
C TRP A 127 -2.72 7.46 16.83
N ILE A 128 -2.24 6.79 15.79
CA ILE A 128 -2.61 5.43 15.43
C ILE A 128 -1.38 4.56 15.63
N PRO A 129 -1.43 3.52 16.47
CA PRO A 129 -0.38 2.51 16.50
C PRO A 129 -0.41 1.72 15.20
N GLY A 130 0.75 1.37 14.66
CA GLY A 130 0.78 0.58 13.43
C GLY A 130 2.14 0.57 12.75
N PRO A 131 2.24 -0.12 11.61
CA PRO A 131 3.44 -0.17 10.80
C PRO A 131 3.72 1.21 10.16
N ARG A 132 4.91 1.39 9.63
CA ARG A 132 5.22 2.48 8.69
C ARG A 132 4.34 2.31 7.46
N LEU A 133 3.36 3.21 7.30
CA LEU A 133 2.47 3.20 6.15
C LEU A 133 3.06 4.07 5.03
N LEU A 134 3.52 3.43 3.97
CA LEU A 134 3.84 4.05 2.70
C LEU A 134 2.60 4.00 1.80
N ILE A 135 2.42 4.98 0.93
CA ILE A 135 1.22 5.08 0.11
C ILE A 135 1.57 5.21 -1.37
N GLY A 136 0.81 4.50 -2.19
CA GLY A 136 0.81 4.66 -3.63
C GLY A 136 -0.13 5.77 -4.12
N THR A 137 -0.16 5.94 -5.43
CA THR A 137 -1.25 6.69 -6.09
C THR A 137 -2.57 5.94 -5.93
N ASN A 138 -3.69 6.56 -6.28
CA ASN A 138 -4.86 5.78 -6.68
C ASN A 138 -4.48 4.82 -7.82
N ASN A 139 -5.28 3.78 -8.04
CA ASN A 139 -5.11 2.93 -9.21
C ASN A 139 -5.29 3.78 -10.48
N LEU A 140 -4.22 4.00 -11.21
CA LEU A 140 -4.27 4.74 -12.47
C LEU A 140 -4.77 3.80 -13.57
N GLU A 141 -5.90 4.14 -14.16
CA GLU A 141 -6.57 3.32 -15.17
C GLU A 141 -6.95 4.11 -16.41
N GLY A 142 -7.11 3.40 -17.52
CA GLY A 142 -7.71 3.94 -18.74
C GLY A 142 -9.23 4.00 -18.63
N PRO A 143 -9.90 4.65 -19.60
CA PRO A 143 -11.36 4.68 -19.67
C PRO A 143 -11.93 3.25 -19.75
N PRO A 144 -12.80 2.85 -18.81
CA PRO A 144 -13.41 1.52 -18.84
C PRO A 144 -14.50 1.43 -19.91
N GLU A 145 -14.76 0.20 -20.37
CA GLU A 145 -15.88 -0.10 -21.25
C GLU A 145 -17.24 -0.01 -20.51
N ASP A 146 -17.26 -0.29 -19.19
CA ASP A 146 -18.45 -0.22 -18.35
C ASP A 146 -18.38 1.00 -17.41
N GLU A 147 -19.33 1.92 -17.55
CA GLU A 147 -19.42 3.12 -16.71
C GLU A 147 -19.59 2.82 -15.22
N ASN A 148 -20.14 1.66 -14.85
CA ASN A 148 -20.28 1.26 -13.44
C ASN A 148 -18.94 0.97 -12.76
N TYR A 149 -17.87 0.73 -13.52
CA TYR A 149 -16.52 0.54 -13.02
C TYR A 149 -15.99 1.76 -12.25
N TYR A 150 -16.43 2.98 -12.62
CA TYR A 150 -16.07 4.23 -11.94
C TYR A 150 -16.44 4.29 -10.45
N MET A 151 -17.31 3.40 -9.99
CA MET A 151 -17.77 3.36 -8.60
C MET A 151 -16.71 2.83 -7.62
N ARG A 152 -15.59 2.28 -8.10
CA ARG A 152 -14.47 1.87 -7.24
C ARG A 152 -13.67 3.11 -6.81
N GLY A 153 -13.85 3.49 -5.60
CA GLY A 153 -13.37 4.77 -5.09
C GLY A 153 -11.89 4.95 -4.90
N TYR A 154 -11.10 4.07 -5.43
CA TYR A 154 -9.64 4.13 -5.44
C TYR A 154 -9.07 4.18 -6.87
N VAL A 155 -9.93 4.38 -7.87
CA VAL A 155 -9.55 4.47 -9.28
C VAL A 155 -9.42 5.93 -9.70
N HIS A 156 -8.40 6.23 -10.50
CA HIS A 156 -8.19 7.51 -11.17
C HIS A 156 -8.04 7.25 -12.67
N ILE A 157 -9.03 7.69 -13.44
CA ILE A 157 -9.07 7.45 -14.88
C ILE A 157 -8.24 8.50 -15.62
N LEU A 158 -7.35 8.02 -16.49
CA LEU A 158 -6.47 8.83 -17.33
C LEU A 158 -6.71 8.50 -18.81
N LYS A 159 -7.10 9.48 -19.58
CA LYS A 159 -7.50 9.31 -20.99
C LYS A 159 -6.36 9.52 -21.97
N ASP A 160 -5.44 10.40 -21.60
CA ASP A 160 -4.35 10.80 -22.48
C ASP A 160 -3.05 11.12 -21.68
N PRO A 161 -1.92 11.27 -22.37
CA PRO A 161 -0.63 11.59 -21.73
C PRO A 161 -0.60 12.94 -21.00
N GLU A 162 -1.43 13.91 -21.35
CA GLU A 162 -1.44 15.21 -20.69
C GLU A 162 -2.10 15.11 -19.32
N GLU A 163 -3.25 14.41 -19.23
CA GLU A 163 -3.88 14.09 -17.94
C GLU A 163 -2.94 13.27 -17.04
N ALA A 164 -2.22 12.30 -17.61
CA ALA A 164 -1.24 11.51 -16.87
C ALA A 164 -0.12 12.37 -16.27
N MET A 165 0.45 13.28 -17.05
CA MET A 165 1.50 14.18 -16.58
C MET A 165 1.01 15.06 -15.44
N PHE A 166 -0.19 15.60 -15.55
CA PHE A 166 -0.77 16.46 -14.53
C PHE A 166 -1.09 15.68 -13.23
N ALA A 167 -1.71 14.51 -13.38
CA ALA A 167 -2.00 13.63 -12.24
C ALA A 167 -0.71 13.23 -11.48
N MET A 168 0.33 12.86 -12.22
CA MET A 168 1.62 12.49 -11.63
C MET A 168 2.25 13.62 -10.84
N GLN A 169 2.21 14.86 -11.34
CA GLN A 169 2.75 16.02 -10.60
C GLN A 169 2.00 16.25 -9.28
N ARG A 170 0.68 16.07 -9.28
CA ARG A 170 -0.11 16.13 -8.05
C ARG A 170 0.34 15.06 -7.05
N TYR A 171 0.41 13.78 -7.47
CA TYR A 171 0.81 12.70 -6.57
C TYR A 171 2.24 12.87 -6.04
N VAL A 172 3.16 13.35 -6.86
CA VAL A 172 4.53 13.70 -6.43
C VAL A 172 4.50 14.78 -5.35
N SER A 173 3.69 15.85 -5.54
CA SER A 173 3.55 16.93 -4.54
C SER A 173 2.92 16.47 -3.22
N GLU A 174 2.22 15.33 -3.24
CA GLU A 174 1.58 14.71 -2.08
C GLU A 174 2.43 13.61 -1.42
N ASN A 175 3.69 13.49 -1.86
CA ASN A 175 4.69 12.57 -1.30
C ASN A 175 4.22 11.10 -1.32
N VAL A 176 3.75 10.61 -2.48
CA VAL A 176 3.54 9.17 -2.70
C VAL A 176 4.87 8.43 -2.75
N ASN A 177 4.85 7.14 -2.44
CA ASN A 177 6.03 6.29 -2.41
C ASN A 177 6.13 5.35 -3.62
N ALA A 178 5.02 5.14 -4.32
CA ALA A 178 4.93 4.30 -5.51
C ALA A 178 3.81 4.78 -6.43
N VAL A 179 3.88 4.41 -7.69
CA VAL A 179 2.83 4.64 -8.68
C VAL A 179 2.16 3.32 -9.01
N LYS A 180 0.85 3.20 -8.76
CA LYS A 180 0.06 2.01 -9.05
C LYS A 180 -0.66 2.18 -10.39
N VAL A 181 -0.35 1.32 -11.36
CA VAL A 181 -0.99 1.29 -12.68
C VAL A 181 -1.83 0.04 -12.86
N TYR A 182 -2.83 0.14 -13.75
CA TYR A 182 -3.72 -0.96 -14.12
C TYR A 182 -3.72 -1.19 -15.63
N ASP A 183 -4.25 -2.33 -16.04
CA ASP A 183 -4.10 -2.91 -17.38
C ASP A 183 -4.91 -2.23 -18.49
N SER A 184 -5.88 -1.37 -18.15
CA SER A 184 -6.68 -0.63 -19.12
C SER A 184 -6.01 0.61 -19.70
N LEU A 185 -4.83 1.00 -19.19
CA LEU A 185 -4.07 2.16 -19.70
C LEU A 185 -3.48 1.91 -21.09
N SER A 186 -3.57 2.91 -21.97
CA SER A 186 -2.83 2.86 -23.23
C SER A 186 -1.32 2.94 -23.03
N VAL A 187 -0.55 2.40 -23.97
CA VAL A 187 0.92 2.41 -23.93
C VAL A 187 1.47 3.84 -23.88
N GLU A 188 0.83 4.79 -24.56
CA GLU A 188 1.22 6.20 -24.58
C GLU A 188 1.06 6.84 -23.20
N VAL A 189 -0.06 6.56 -22.51
CA VAL A 189 -0.34 7.03 -21.16
C VAL A 189 0.64 6.39 -20.17
N LEU A 190 0.87 5.07 -20.26
CA LEU A 190 1.88 4.38 -19.44
C LEU A 190 3.27 4.99 -19.59
N ARG A 191 3.72 5.28 -20.82
CA ARG A 191 5.01 5.95 -21.06
C ARG A 191 5.08 7.34 -20.44
N ALA A 192 3.97 8.10 -20.44
CA ALA A 192 3.93 9.40 -19.77
C ALA A 192 4.04 9.24 -18.25
N ILE A 193 3.31 8.30 -17.65
CA ILE A 193 3.38 7.99 -16.22
C ILE A 193 4.81 7.61 -15.82
N VAL A 194 5.42 6.63 -16.52
CA VAL A 194 6.78 6.15 -16.22
C VAL A 194 7.79 7.30 -16.30
N ARG A 195 7.72 8.13 -17.34
CA ARG A 195 8.61 9.27 -17.50
C ARG A 195 8.51 10.28 -16.35
N GLU A 196 7.30 10.58 -15.87
CA GLU A 196 7.11 11.52 -14.75
C GLU A 196 7.52 10.87 -13.42
N ALA A 197 7.24 9.57 -13.24
CA ALA A 197 7.66 8.82 -12.06
C ALA A 197 9.21 8.77 -11.94
N GLU A 198 9.92 8.54 -13.05
CA GLU A 198 11.38 8.55 -13.08
C GLU A 198 11.99 9.90 -12.67
N LYS A 199 11.40 11.02 -13.12
CA LYS A 199 11.84 12.36 -12.69
C LYS A 199 11.72 12.56 -11.19
N ALA A 200 10.73 11.91 -10.58
CA ALA A 200 10.46 11.99 -9.15
C ALA A 200 11.10 10.86 -8.34
N ASN A 201 11.91 10.01 -8.97
CA ASN A 201 12.54 8.84 -8.34
C ASN A 201 11.51 7.87 -7.72
N LEU A 202 10.35 7.68 -8.37
CA LEU A 202 9.28 6.78 -7.93
C LEU A 202 9.23 5.50 -8.77
N PRO A 203 9.02 4.32 -8.14
CA PRO A 203 8.76 3.10 -8.89
C PRO A 203 7.33 3.11 -9.47
N VAL A 204 7.19 2.55 -10.68
CA VAL A 204 5.90 2.24 -11.30
C VAL A 204 5.68 0.74 -11.21
N ILE A 205 4.64 0.34 -10.51
CA ILE A 205 4.28 -1.05 -10.25
C ILE A 205 2.78 -1.25 -10.54
N GLY A 206 2.38 -2.45 -10.92
CA GLY A 206 0.95 -2.70 -11.12
C GLY A 206 0.63 -3.85 -12.06
N HIS A 207 -0.57 -3.75 -12.60
CA HIS A 207 -1.14 -4.70 -13.55
C HIS A 207 -0.85 -4.25 -14.98
N PHE A 208 -0.50 -5.20 -15.83
CA PHE A 208 -0.26 -4.97 -17.25
C PHE A 208 -0.97 -6.03 -18.07
N GLN A 209 -1.48 -5.68 -19.22
CA GLN A 209 -2.10 -6.65 -20.13
C GLN A 209 -1.15 -7.76 -20.55
N ASP A 210 0.13 -7.42 -20.67
CA ASP A 210 1.20 -8.32 -21.09
C ASP A 210 2.53 -7.81 -20.52
N VAL A 211 3.36 -8.71 -20.02
CA VAL A 211 4.66 -8.38 -19.43
C VAL A 211 5.61 -7.66 -20.40
N ARG A 212 5.44 -7.89 -21.71
CA ARG A 212 6.20 -7.18 -22.76
C ARG A 212 5.90 -5.69 -22.80
N ILE A 213 4.66 -5.30 -22.47
CA ILE A 213 4.30 -3.89 -22.33
C ILE A 213 5.01 -3.28 -21.12
N ALA A 214 5.00 -3.97 -19.98
CA ALA A 214 5.72 -3.50 -18.78
C ALA A 214 7.20 -3.27 -19.05
N ALA A 215 7.85 -4.22 -19.75
CA ALA A 215 9.26 -4.11 -20.16
C ALA A 215 9.50 -2.95 -21.14
N ASP A 216 8.64 -2.77 -22.13
CA ASP A 216 8.76 -1.75 -23.17
C ASP A 216 8.58 -0.32 -22.65
N VAL A 217 7.65 -0.12 -21.69
CA VAL A 217 7.42 1.20 -21.10
C VAL A 217 8.43 1.55 -19.99
N GLY A 218 9.23 0.59 -19.53
CA GLY A 218 10.19 0.78 -18.44
C GLY A 218 9.54 0.77 -17.05
N ALA A 219 8.51 -0.06 -16.85
CA ALA A 219 7.95 -0.30 -15.52
C ALA A 219 8.96 -0.99 -14.60
N HIS A 220 8.72 -0.96 -13.28
CA HIS A 220 9.66 -1.47 -12.29
C HIS A 220 9.20 -2.77 -11.65
N GLY A 221 7.90 -2.95 -11.44
CA GLY A 221 7.34 -4.13 -10.79
C GLY A 221 6.01 -4.58 -11.39
N ILE A 222 5.81 -5.88 -11.39
CA ILE A 222 4.61 -6.54 -11.86
C ILE A 222 3.90 -7.14 -10.66
N GLU A 223 2.63 -6.83 -10.54
CA GLU A 223 1.72 -7.47 -9.58
C GLU A 223 1.09 -8.71 -10.21
N HIS A 224 1.05 -9.79 -9.43
CA HIS A 224 0.52 -11.08 -9.83
C HIS A 224 1.29 -11.75 -10.99
N ILE A 225 0.88 -12.95 -11.35
CA ILE A 225 1.47 -13.71 -12.48
C ILE A 225 0.74 -13.43 -13.80
N GLU A 226 -0.43 -12.77 -13.75
CA GLU A 226 -1.34 -12.65 -14.89
C GLU A 226 -0.68 -12.03 -16.13
N ALA A 227 0.09 -10.95 -16.00
CA ALA A 227 0.77 -10.32 -17.13
C ALA A 227 1.78 -11.27 -17.81
N VAL A 228 2.45 -12.12 -17.03
CA VAL A 228 3.35 -13.16 -17.53
C VAL A 228 2.55 -14.26 -18.21
N ALA A 229 1.45 -14.69 -17.61
CA ALA A 229 0.57 -15.71 -18.16
C ALA A 229 -0.03 -15.27 -19.50
N ASN A 230 -0.49 -14.01 -19.61
CA ASN A 230 -1.04 -13.45 -20.84
C ASN A 230 -0.03 -13.46 -22.00
N ALA A 231 1.26 -13.25 -21.71
CA ALA A 231 2.33 -13.36 -22.70
C ALA A 231 2.55 -14.79 -23.22
N LEU A 232 2.18 -15.78 -22.40
CA LEU A 232 2.46 -17.21 -22.63
C LEU A 232 1.23 -18.04 -22.99
N VAL A 233 0.01 -17.48 -22.88
CA VAL A 233 -1.23 -18.25 -23.00
C VAL A 233 -1.37 -18.89 -24.39
N ASP A 234 -1.60 -20.21 -24.42
CA ASP A 234 -2.09 -20.92 -25.58
C ASP A 234 -3.60 -20.67 -25.73
N LYS A 235 -3.95 -19.73 -26.62
CA LYS A 235 -5.34 -19.32 -26.85
C LYS A 235 -6.21 -20.49 -27.32
N GLN A 236 -5.68 -21.37 -28.17
CA GLN A 236 -6.44 -22.52 -28.68
C GLN A 236 -6.73 -23.53 -27.56
N ALA A 237 -5.73 -23.85 -26.73
CA ALA A 237 -5.93 -24.73 -25.59
C ALA A 237 -6.95 -24.17 -24.60
N ARG A 238 -6.93 -22.84 -24.38
CA ARG A 238 -7.92 -22.15 -23.53
C ARG A 238 -9.33 -22.22 -24.12
N GLU A 239 -9.50 -21.92 -25.40
CA GLU A 239 -10.79 -22.02 -26.09
C GLU A 239 -11.37 -23.44 -26.05
N ASP A 240 -10.53 -24.45 -26.23
CA ASP A 240 -10.95 -25.86 -26.17
C ASP A 240 -11.32 -26.31 -24.76
N ALA A 241 -10.68 -25.76 -23.75
CA ALA A 241 -11.03 -25.99 -22.34
C ALA A 241 -12.37 -25.31 -21.98
N LEU A 242 -12.59 -24.06 -22.44
CA LEU A 242 -13.84 -23.33 -22.18
C LEU A 242 -15.09 -24.04 -22.74
N LYS A 243 -14.95 -24.87 -23.77
CA LYS A 243 -16.03 -25.73 -24.29
C LYS A 243 -16.39 -26.90 -23.36
N LYS A 244 -15.49 -27.26 -22.42
CA LYS A 244 -15.61 -28.44 -21.54
C LYS A 244 -15.95 -28.11 -20.11
N VAL A 245 -15.81 -26.86 -19.72
CA VAL A 245 -16.13 -26.38 -18.37
C VAL A 245 -17.57 -25.86 -18.33
N ARG A 246 -18.14 -25.75 -17.13
CA ARG A 246 -19.48 -25.20 -16.94
C ARG A 246 -19.56 -23.74 -17.38
N GLN A 247 -20.72 -23.31 -17.82
CA GLN A 247 -20.94 -21.93 -18.21
C GLN A 247 -20.66 -20.97 -17.05
N GLY A 248 -19.86 -19.93 -17.30
CA GLY A 248 -19.46 -18.92 -16.34
C GLY A 248 -18.19 -19.25 -15.56
N PHE A 249 -17.70 -20.49 -15.55
CA PHE A 249 -16.38 -20.79 -14.98
C PHE A 249 -15.29 -20.34 -15.95
N ASN A 250 -14.42 -19.45 -15.48
CA ASN A 250 -13.28 -18.93 -16.24
C ASN A 250 -11.98 -19.37 -15.55
N PRO A 251 -11.36 -20.46 -16.01
CA PRO A 251 -10.09 -20.92 -15.44
C PRO A 251 -8.99 -19.87 -15.68
N PRO A 252 -8.04 -19.73 -14.75
CA PRO A 252 -6.99 -18.72 -14.82
C PRO A 252 -6.10 -18.88 -16.07
N ALA A 253 -5.56 -17.80 -16.58
CA ALA A 253 -4.71 -17.79 -17.78
C ALA A 253 -3.48 -18.66 -17.59
N GLU A 254 -2.95 -18.74 -16.37
CA GLU A 254 -1.82 -19.57 -15.96
C GLU A 254 -2.03 -21.06 -16.27
N SER A 255 -3.27 -21.53 -16.29
CA SER A 255 -3.61 -22.91 -16.64
C SER A 255 -3.25 -23.28 -18.07
N PHE A 256 -3.04 -22.31 -18.93
CA PHE A 256 -2.86 -22.47 -20.38
C PHE A 256 -1.54 -21.91 -20.90
N MET A 257 -0.57 -21.67 -20.02
CA MET A 257 0.74 -21.18 -20.44
C MET A 257 1.49 -22.19 -21.31
N ASP A 258 1.98 -21.73 -22.46
CA ASP A 258 3.00 -22.45 -23.26
C ASP A 258 4.37 -22.23 -22.62
N LEU A 259 4.73 -23.11 -21.71
CA LEU A 259 5.97 -23.03 -20.96
C LEU A 259 7.23 -23.19 -21.82
N SER A 260 7.13 -23.62 -23.10
CA SER A 260 8.28 -23.65 -24.00
C SER A 260 8.83 -22.24 -24.31
N LYS A 261 7.99 -21.20 -24.17
CA LYS A 261 8.34 -19.80 -24.36
C LYS A 261 8.76 -19.10 -23.06
N LEU A 262 8.61 -19.76 -21.92
CA LEU A 262 8.94 -19.17 -20.61
C LEU A 262 10.37 -18.62 -20.52
N PRO A 263 11.41 -19.30 -21.03
CA PRO A 263 12.79 -18.80 -20.98
C PRO A 263 12.96 -17.43 -21.65
N GLU A 264 12.30 -17.20 -22.79
CA GLU A 264 12.35 -15.92 -23.51
C GLU A 264 11.72 -14.78 -22.69
N ILE A 265 10.57 -15.04 -22.08
CA ILE A 265 9.86 -14.06 -21.25
C ILE A 265 10.66 -13.76 -19.97
N VAL A 266 11.22 -14.77 -19.34
CA VAL A 266 12.06 -14.60 -18.15
C VAL A 266 13.32 -13.78 -18.49
N GLU A 267 13.97 -14.07 -19.61
CA GLU A 267 15.13 -13.27 -20.08
C GLU A 267 14.75 -11.81 -20.30
N LEU A 268 13.59 -11.55 -20.92
CA LEU A 268 13.06 -10.20 -21.10
C LEU A 268 12.88 -9.50 -19.74
N MET A 269 12.20 -10.14 -18.78
CA MET A 269 11.95 -9.57 -17.46
C MET A 269 13.25 -9.22 -16.73
N VAL A 270 14.22 -10.13 -16.72
CA VAL A 270 15.52 -9.92 -16.06
C VAL A 270 16.31 -8.79 -16.71
N LYS A 271 16.38 -8.76 -18.05
CA LYS A 271 17.06 -7.70 -18.80
C LYS A 271 16.43 -6.32 -18.59
N SER A 272 15.12 -6.27 -18.43
CA SER A 272 14.38 -5.02 -18.18
C SER A 272 14.43 -4.59 -16.71
N GLY A 273 15.04 -5.38 -15.82
CA GLY A 273 15.12 -5.07 -14.38
C GLY A 273 13.78 -5.12 -13.67
N LEU A 274 12.79 -5.83 -14.22
CA LEU A 274 11.47 -5.97 -13.61
C LEU A 274 11.54 -6.82 -12.35
N TYR A 275 10.86 -6.36 -11.31
CA TYR A 275 10.56 -7.14 -10.11
C TYR A 275 9.20 -7.84 -10.27
N LEU A 276 9.00 -8.96 -9.59
CA LEU A 276 7.76 -9.72 -9.63
C LEU A 276 7.20 -9.94 -8.22
N ASN A 277 5.94 -9.56 -8.02
CA ASN A 277 5.13 -9.94 -6.86
C ASN A 277 4.14 -11.05 -7.26
N PRO A 278 4.36 -12.30 -6.88
CA PRO A 278 3.48 -13.39 -7.32
C PRO A 278 2.11 -13.42 -6.64
N THR A 279 1.99 -12.88 -5.43
CA THR A 279 0.78 -12.95 -4.59
C THR A 279 0.15 -14.34 -4.53
N MET A 280 0.98 -15.36 -4.34
CA MET A 280 0.56 -16.76 -4.36
C MET A 280 -0.52 -17.06 -3.33
N ARG A 281 -0.40 -16.40 -2.16
CA ARG A 281 -1.35 -16.57 -1.06
C ARG A 281 -2.76 -16.11 -1.43
N MET A 282 -2.88 -14.97 -2.09
CA MET A 282 -4.15 -14.39 -2.49
C MET A 282 -4.73 -15.12 -3.72
N SER A 283 -3.94 -15.20 -4.79
CA SER A 283 -4.40 -15.70 -6.09
C SER A 283 -4.87 -17.16 -6.06
N TRP A 284 -4.36 -17.97 -5.12
CA TRP A 284 -4.59 -19.40 -5.09
C TRP A 284 -5.28 -19.90 -3.82
N THR A 285 -5.93 -19.01 -3.05
CA THR A 285 -6.58 -19.33 -1.78
C THR A 285 -7.51 -20.55 -1.87
N GLY A 286 -8.29 -20.68 -2.95
CA GLY A 286 -9.18 -21.82 -3.19
C GLY A 286 -8.50 -23.10 -3.66
N ASP A 287 -7.19 -23.09 -3.96
CA ASP A 287 -6.49 -24.28 -4.46
C ASP A 287 -6.32 -25.37 -3.39
N ARG A 288 -6.35 -26.65 -3.84
CA ARG A 288 -6.17 -27.81 -2.96
C ARG A 288 -4.84 -27.78 -2.20
N ALA A 289 -3.75 -27.27 -2.80
CA ALA A 289 -2.45 -27.20 -2.15
C ALA A 289 -2.47 -26.25 -0.95
N LEU A 290 -3.12 -25.10 -1.03
CA LEU A 290 -3.24 -24.16 0.09
C LEU A 290 -4.15 -24.70 1.20
N ARG A 291 -5.19 -25.45 0.82
CA ARG A 291 -6.06 -26.12 1.79
C ARG A 291 -5.33 -27.25 2.52
N GLU A 292 -4.49 -28.03 1.84
CA GLU A 292 -3.64 -29.08 2.44
C GLU A 292 -2.60 -28.49 3.40
N LYS A 293 -2.10 -27.27 3.16
CA LYS A 293 -1.22 -26.55 4.10
C LYS A 293 -1.93 -26.12 5.38
N GLY A 294 -3.26 -26.04 5.37
CA GLY A 294 -4.03 -25.70 6.56
C GLY A 294 -4.06 -24.21 6.88
N PHE A 295 -3.72 -23.32 5.96
CA PHE A 295 -3.73 -21.86 6.17
C PHE A 295 -5.11 -21.35 6.64
N HIS A 296 -6.20 -21.97 6.18
CA HIS A 296 -7.54 -21.62 6.64
C HIS A 296 -7.77 -21.92 8.13
N TYR A 297 -7.06 -22.90 8.70
CA TYR A 297 -7.11 -23.14 10.15
C TYR A 297 -6.31 -22.11 10.91
N GLU A 298 -5.16 -21.65 10.38
CA GLU A 298 -4.38 -20.57 10.97
C GLU A 298 -5.18 -19.26 10.98
N ASP A 299 -5.78 -18.92 9.84
CA ASP A 299 -6.64 -17.72 9.71
C ASP A 299 -7.85 -17.79 10.65
N PHE A 300 -8.51 -18.96 10.72
CA PHE A 300 -9.64 -19.16 11.62
C PHE A 300 -9.23 -19.02 13.09
N ASP A 301 -8.14 -19.67 13.48
CA ASP A 301 -7.66 -19.64 14.86
C ASP A 301 -7.36 -18.21 15.29
N LEU A 302 -6.63 -17.47 14.47
CA LEU A 302 -6.34 -16.06 14.71
C LEU A 302 -7.63 -15.20 14.78
N LEU A 303 -8.47 -15.27 13.75
CA LEU A 303 -9.58 -14.32 13.60
C LEU A 303 -10.78 -14.60 14.50
N PHE A 304 -10.98 -15.85 14.95
CA PHE A 304 -12.19 -16.25 15.69
C PHE A 304 -11.90 -16.78 17.10
N ASN A 305 -10.76 -17.38 17.34
CA ASN A 305 -10.42 -17.90 18.67
C ASN A 305 -9.74 -16.84 19.55
N ASP A 306 -9.09 -15.83 18.96
CA ASP A 306 -8.62 -14.69 19.74
C ASP A 306 -9.71 -13.64 19.90
N TRP A 307 -10.36 -13.65 21.06
CA TRP A 307 -11.44 -12.71 21.37
C TRP A 307 -11.02 -11.23 21.34
N ARG A 308 -9.72 -10.95 21.44
CA ARG A 308 -9.17 -9.59 21.39
C ARG A 308 -9.31 -8.98 20.01
N LEU A 309 -9.42 -9.81 18.94
CA LEU A 309 -9.65 -9.37 17.56
C LEU A 309 -11.12 -9.11 17.22
N ARG A 310 -12.00 -8.99 18.22
CA ARG A 310 -13.44 -8.69 18.00
C ARG A 310 -13.69 -7.33 17.32
N TYR A 311 -12.70 -6.44 17.31
CA TYR A 311 -12.76 -5.16 16.60
C TYR A 311 -12.61 -5.32 15.07
N VAL A 312 -12.04 -6.41 14.59
CA VAL A 312 -11.99 -6.74 13.17
C VAL A 312 -13.40 -7.03 12.67
N PRO A 313 -13.90 -6.39 11.61
CA PRO A 313 -15.27 -6.53 11.15
C PRO A 313 -15.69 -7.97 10.88
N LEU A 314 -16.81 -8.40 11.44
CA LEU A 314 -17.29 -9.79 11.33
C LEU A 314 -17.55 -10.20 9.88
N ASN A 315 -18.15 -9.32 9.08
CA ASN A 315 -18.39 -9.56 7.66
C ASN A 315 -17.10 -9.83 6.89
N TRP A 316 -16.03 -9.10 7.20
CA TRP A 316 -14.72 -9.33 6.60
C TRP A 316 -14.12 -10.67 7.03
N ARG A 317 -14.16 -10.99 8.35
CA ARG A 317 -13.68 -12.29 8.85
C ARG A 317 -14.40 -13.47 8.19
N LEU A 318 -15.72 -13.37 8.02
CA LEU A 318 -16.51 -14.41 7.35
C LEU A 318 -16.21 -14.50 5.84
N ALA A 319 -16.00 -13.36 5.18
CA ALA A 319 -15.60 -13.34 3.77
C ALA A 319 -14.24 -14.02 3.56
N ASN A 320 -13.26 -13.73 4.42
CA ASN A 320 -11.94 -14.37 4.37
C ASN A 320 -12.03 -15.91 4.43
N LEU A 321 -12.86 -16.45 5.36
CA LEU A 321 -13.03 -17.91 5.44
C LEU A 321 -13.73 -18.50 4.22
N LYS A 322 -14.66 -17.75 3.63
CA LYS A 322 -15.42 -18.19 2.45
C LYS A 322 -14.49 -18.42 1.24
N GLU A 323 -13.46 -17.59 1.08
CA GLU A 323 -12.50 -17.68 -0.03
C GLU A 323 -11.81 -19.06 -0.11
N TYR A 324 -11.62 -19.75 1.01
CA TYR A 324 -11.08 -21.12 1.00
C TYR A 324 -12.04 -22.17 0.47
N GLN A 325 -13.33 -21.85 0.41
CA GLN A 325 -14.37 -22.76 -0.10
C GLN A 325 -14.70 -22.45 -1.55
N GLU A 326 -14.23 -21.33 -2.10
CA GLU A 326 -14.61 -20.85 -3.41
C GLU A 326 -13.41 -20.72 -4.35
N ILE A 327 -13.68 -20.84 -5.63
CA ILE A 327 -12.84 -20.39 -6.74
C ILE A 327 -13.69 -19.40 -7.51
N GLY A 328 -13.39 -18.11 -7.34
CA GLY A 328 -14.22 -17.04 -7.86
C GLY A 328 -15.66 -17.13 -7.31
N LEU A 329 -16.65 -17.36 -8.17
CA LEU A 329 -18.06 -17.47 -7.77
C LEU A 329 -18.51 -18.90 -7.46
N TRP A 330 -17.62 -19.89 -7.51
CA TRP A 330 -17.95 -21.31 -7.43
C TRP A 330 -17.41 -21.96 -6.18
N HIS A 331 -18.26 -22.71 -5.46
CA HIS A 331 -17.77 -23.57 -4.40
C HIS A 331 -16.85 -24.64 -4.98
N TRP A 332 -15.72 -24.86 -4.34
CA TRP A 332 -14.76 -25.90 -4.73
C TRP A 332 -15.42 -27.25 -4.93
N ALA A 333 -16.30 -27.65 -4.00
CA ALA A 333 -16.98 -28.94 -4.04
C ALA A 333 -17.95 -29.10 -5.23
N ASP A 334 -18.37 -27.99 -5.82
CA ASP A 334 -19.28 -27.98 -6.97
C ASP A 334 -18.55 -28.05 -8.31
N LEU A 335 -17.23 -27.84 -8.30
CA LEU A 335 -16.40 -27.95 -9.49
C LEU A 335 -16.15 -29.42 -9.85
N SER A 336 -16.20 -29.75 -11.14
CA SER A 336 -15.78 -31.04 -11.65
C SER A 336 -14.28 -31.27 -11.40
N GLU A 337 -13.84 -32.52 -11.38
CA GLU A 337 -12.41 -32.87 -11.26
C GLU A 337 -11.57 -32.16 -12.33
N TYR A 338 -12.10 -32.08 -13.57
CA TYR A 338 -11.43 -31.38 -14.67
C TYR A 338 -11.25 -29.88 -14.39
N GLU A 339 -12.25 -29.20 -13.84
CA GLU A 339 -12.19 -27.77 -13.49
C GLU A 339 -11.23 -27.52 -12.33
N GLN A 340 -11.23 -28.39 -11.31
CA GLN A 340 -10.28 -28.34 -10.20
C GLN A 340 -8.83 -28.57 -10.69
N ASP A 341 -8.63 -29.49 -11.61
CA ASP A 341 -7.30 -29.77 -12.20
C ASP A 341 -6.82 -28.61 -13.09
N LEU A 342 -7.73 -27.94 -13.80
CA LEU A 342 -7.39 -26.71 -14.53
C LEU A 342 -6.87 -25.64 -13.56
N PHE A 343 -7.58 -25.38 -12.49
CA PHE A 343 -7.18 -24.39 -11.50
C PHE A 343 -5.82 -24.74 -10.86
N HIS A 344 -5.66 -25.98 -10.41
CA HIS A 344 -4.40 -26.45 -9.83
C HIS A 344 -3.22 -26.43 -10.82
N ARG A 345 -3.48 -26.64 -12.11
CA ARG A 345 -2.46 -26.49 -13.15
C ARG A 345 -1.95 -25.05 -13.24
N GLY A 346 -2.85 -24.07 -13.10
CA GLY A 346 -2.49 -22.67 -13.01
C GLY A 346 -1.55 -22.40 -11.84
N TYR A 347 -1.88 -22.88 -10.64
CA TYR A 347 -1.03 -22.81 -9.46
C TYR A 347 0.37 -23.39 -9.71
N THR A 348 0.43 -24.60 -10.26
CA THR A 348 1.70 -25.28 -10.56
C THR A 348 2.52 -24.53 -11.61
N ASN A 349 1.87 -23.94 -12.61
CA ASN A 349 2.55 -23.15 -13.63
C ASN A 349 3.06 -21.81 -13.06
N ALA A 350 2.32 -21.16 -12.16
CA ALA A 350 2.79 -19.99 -11.44
C ALA A 350 4.09 -20.30 -10.65
N GLN A 351 4.15 -21.43 -9.94
CA GLN A 351 5.38 -21.88 -9.28
C GLN A 351 6.56 -22.06 -10.25
N ARG A 352 6.30 -22.55 -11.47
CA ARG A 352 7.35 -22.69 -12.50
C ARG A 352 7.86 -21.33 -13.00
N VAL A 353 6.97 -20.35 -13.14
CA VAL A 353 7.38 -18.97 -13.48
C VAL A 353 8.28 -18.40 -12.39
N ILE A 354 7.87 -18.49 -11.12
CA ILE A 354 8.64 -18.00 -9.97
C ILE A 354 10.04 -18.61 -9.96
N ARG A 355 10.11 -19.95 -10.05
CA ARG A 355 11.39 -20.67 -10.05
C ARG A 355 12.29 -20.23 -11.20
N ALA A 356 11.78 -20.24 -12.43
CA ALA A 356 12.55 -19.89 -13.62
C ALA A 356 13.05 -18.44 -13.53
N PHE A 357 12.22 -17.51 -13.03
CA PHE A 357 12.58 -16.11 -12.88
C PHE A 357 13.72 -15.92 -11.87
N VAL A 358 13.63 -16.56 -10.70
CA VAL A 358 14.67 -16.49 -9.65
C VAL A 358 15.97 -17.18 -10.09
N GLU A 359 15.90 -18.35 -10.74
CA GLU A 359 17.06 -19.07 -11.28
C GLU A 359 17.80 -18.23 -12.34
N ALA A 360 17.09 -17.39 -13.07
CA ALA A 360 17.68 -16.46 -14.05
C ALA A 360 18.23 -15.16 -13.42
N GLY A 361 18.17 -15.01 -12.09
CA GLY A 361 18.62 -13.83 -11.35
C GLY A 361 17.57 -12.73 -11.20
N GLY A 362 16.30 -13.02 -11.48
CA GLY A 362 15.19 -12.10 -11.25
C GLY A 362 14.92 -11.89 -9.76
N LYS A 363 14.43 -10.71 -9.41
CA LYS A 363 14.13 -10.32 -8.03
C LYS A 363 12.62 -10.36 -7.75
N LEU A 364 12.25 -11.10 -6.72
CA LEU A 364 10.89 -11.09 -6.19
C LEU A 364 10.74 -9.98 -5.14
N TYR A 365 9.54 -9.44 -4.99
CA TYR A 365 9.11 -8.76 -3.79
C TYR A 365 7.83 -9.41 -3.26
N ALA A 366 7.69 -9.46 -1.94
CA ALA A 366 6.53 -10.03 -1.31
C ALA A 366 5.48 -8.94 -1.05
N GLY A 367 4.30 -9.18 -1.57
CA GLY A 367 3.10 -8.41 -1.32
C GLY A 367 1.92 -9.37 -1.21
N THR A 368 1.03 -9.14 -0.28
CA THR A 368 -0.03 -10.11 0.08
C THR A 368 -1.39 -9.78 -0.47
N ASP A 369 -1.55 -8.56 -1.00
CA ASP A 369 -2.85 -8.01 -1.39
C ASP A 369 -3.87 -8.02 -0.23
N SER A 370 -3.35 -7.92 1.02
CA SER A 370 -4.18 -7.84 2.22
C SER A 370 -4.66 -6.38 2.43
N ALA A 371 -5.79 -6.12 2.99
CA ALA A 371 -6.82 -7.04 3.47
C ALA A 371 -7.97 -7.18 2.43
N SER A 372 -7.65 -7.50 1.18
CA SER A 372 -8.69 -7.87 0.22
C SER A 372 -9.33 -9.20 0.64
N MET A 373 -8.56 -10.28 0.62
CA MET A 373 -9.01 -11.64 0.94
C MET A 373 -8.03 -12.40 1.85
N THR A 374 -6.97 -11.76 2.29
CA THR A 374 -5.89 -12.36 3.09
C THR A 374 -5.71 -11.64 4.40
N VAL A 375 -5.28 -12.34 5.44
CA VAL A 375 -5.15 -11.80 6.80
C VAL A 375 -3.91 -10.91 6.90
N PRO A 376 -4.07 -9.61 7.22
CA PRO A 376 -2.93 -8.71 7.36
C PRO A 376 -1.84 -9.27 8.28
N GLY A 377 -0.60 -9.14 7.87
CA GLY A 377 0.56 -9.62 8.61
C GLY A 377 0.78 -11.13 8.50
N LEU A 378 -0.18 -11.97 8.92
CA LEU A 378 -0.05 -13.43 8.85
C LEU A 378 0.17 -13.92 7.42
N SER A 379 -0.53 -13.33 6.46
CA SER A 379 -0.43 -13.73 5.05
C SER A 379 0.96 -13.51 4.44
N LEU A 380 1.78 -12.58 4.96
CA LEU A 380 3.16 -12.39 4.47
C LEU A 380 4.04 -13.61 4.80
N HIS A 381 3.86 -14.21 5.97
CA HIS A 381 4.55 -15.46 6.32
C HIS A 381 4.08 -16.63 5.46
N GLN A 382 2.79 -16.69 5.16
CA GLN A 382 2.22 -17.70 4.27
C GLN A 382 2.72 -17.51 2.83
N GLU A 383 2.83 -16.27 2.35
CA GLU A 383 3.41 -15.95 1.04
C GLU A 383 4.87 -16.41 0.96
N MET A 384 5.72 -16.06 1.95
CA MET A 384 7.11 -16.51 1.98
C MET A 384 7.23 -18.06 1.99
N GLU A 385 6.33 -18.75 2.68
CA GLU A 385 6.28 -20.22 2.66
C GLU A 385 5.94 -20.75 1.25
N LEU A 386 4.99 -20.13 0.55
CA LEU A 386 4.61 -20.51 -0.82
C LEU A 386 5.72 -20.21 -1.83
N LEU A 387 6.50 -19.16 -1.62
CA LEU A 387 7.70 -18.90 -2.43
C LEU A 387 8.74 -20.00 -2.25
N VAL A 388 8.96 -20.46 -1.02
CA VAL A 388 9.88 -21.60 -0.78
C VAL A 388 9.35 -22.88 -1.41
N ASP A 389 8.05 -23.16 -1.35
CA ASP A 389 7.43 -24.29 -2.05
C ASP A 389 7.59 -24.21 -3.58
N ALA A 390 7.62 -22.99 -4.13
CA ALA A 390 7.89 -22.77 -5.55
C ALA A 390 9.37 -23.00 -5.93
N GLY A 391 10.25 -23.28 -4.94
CA GLY A 391 11.68 -23.54 -5.15
C GLY A 391 12.60 -22.37 -4.90
N VAL A 392 12.10 -21.29 -4.30
CA VAL A 392 12.89 -20.15 -3.82
C VAL A 392 13.59 -20.54 -2.51
N SER A 393 14.85 -20.16 -2.31
CA SER A 393 15.52 -20.44 -1.03
C SER A 393 14.94 -19.60 0.12
N PRO A 394 15.05 -20.05 1.39
CA PRO A 394 14.61 -19.23 2.54
C PRO A 394 15.25 -17.84 2.56
N LEU A 395 16.52 -17.70 2.17
CA LEU A 395 17.18 -16.40 2.05
C LEU A 395 16.48 -15.52 1.01
N GLN A 396 16.21 -16.03 -0.18
CA GLN A 396 15.55 -15.25 -1.24
C GLN A 396 14.12 -14.89 -0.88
N ALA A 397 13.40 -15.76 -0.14
CA ALA A 397 12.08 -15.43 0.40
C ALA A 397 12.14 -14.29 1.44
N LEU A 398 13.17 -14.28 2.31
CA LEU A 398 13.43 -13.16 3.23
C LEU A 398 13.80 -11.88 2.46
N GLN A 399 14.64 -11.99 1.43
CA GLN A 399 14.99 -10.86 0.57
C GLN A 399 13.75 -10.24 -0.08
N ALA A 400 12.81 -11.07 -0.52
CA ALA A 400 11.55 -10.63 -1.10
C ALA A 400 10.67 -9.84 -0.11
N ALA A 401 10.81 -10.07 1.20
CA ALA A 401 10.07 -9.37 2.26
C ALA A 401 10.92 -8.32 3.01
N THR A 402 12.12 -7.99 2.55
CA THR A 402 13.03 -7.05 3.23
C THR A 402 13.77 -6.13 2.25
N ILE A 403 14.91 -6.59 1.70
CA ILE A 403 15.79 -5.74 0.90
C ILE A 403 15.23 -5.45 -0.50
N HIS A 404 14.63 -6.42 -1.18
CA HIS A 404 14.11 -6.20 -2.53
C HIS A 404 12.97 -5.16 -2.58
N PRO A 405 11.95 -5.18 -1.68
CA PRO A 405 10.98 -4.09 -1.64
C PRO A 405 11.61 -2.75 -1.28
N ALA A 406 12.65 -2.71 -0.43
CA ALA A 406 13.36 -1.48 -0.12
C ALA A 406 14.10 -0.93 -1.37
N GLU A 407 14.78 -1.78 -2.14
CA GLU A 407 15.43 -1.42 -3.40
C GLU A 407 14.41 -0.94 -4.44
N LEU A 408 13.29 -1.66 -4.60
CA LEU A 408 12.24 -1.27 -5.54
C LEU A 408 11.63 0.09 -5.19
N LEU A 409 11.46 0.38 -3.89
CA LEU A 409 11.01 1.68 -3.39
C LEU A 409 12.10 2.76 -3.42
N ARG A 410 13.36 2.40 -3.78
CA ARG A 410 14.52 3.31 -3.76
C ARG A 410 14.79 3.88 -2.37
N MET A 411 14.61 3.05 -1.35
CA MET A 411 14.74 3.36 0.08
C MET A 411 15.71 2.39 0.81
N GLU A 412 16.58 1.68 0.08
CA GLU A 412 17.51 0.67 0.61
C GLU A 412 18.55 1.24 1.59
N ASP A 413 18.78 2.53 1.56
CA ASP A 413 19.59 3.27 2.53
C ASP A 413 18.88 3.44 3.88
N ARG A 414 17.56 3.25 3.93
CA ARG A 414 16.73 3.44 5.11
C ARG A 414 16.01 2.18 5.58
N LEU A 415 15.64 1.27 4.68
CA LEU A 415 14.80 0.10 4.92
C LEU A 415 15.50 -1.20 4.50
N GLY A 416 14.99 -2.33 4.95
CA GLY A 416 15.35 -3.66 4.46
C GLY A 416 16.61 -4.26 5.06
N GLY A 417 17.33 -3.58 5.94
CA GLY A 417 18.53 -4.09 6.62
C GLY A 417 18.58 -3.67 8.09
N LEU A 418 19.68 -4.06 8.77
CA LEU A 418 19.96 -3.69 10.16
C LEU A 418 21.32 -2.99 10.27
N GLU A 419 21.50 -1.90 9.53
CA GLU A 419 22.72 -1.12 9.53
C GLU A 419 22.55 0.23 10.22
N LYS A 420 23.69 0.81 10.63
CA LYS A 420 23.68 2.16 11.16
C LYS A 420 23.11 3.16 10.15
N GLY A 421 22.15 3.97 10.58
CA GLY A 421 21.45 4.96 9.78
C GLY A 421 20.10 4.49 9.23
N GLN A 422 19.87 3.16 9.20
CA GLN A 422 18.58 2.62 8.83
C GLN A 422 17.56 2.74 9.95
N VAL A 423 16.29 2.55 9.61
CA VAL A 423 15.19 2.64 10.58
C VAL A 423 15.30 1.55 11.67
N GLY A 424 14.88 1.89 12.86
CA GLY A 424 14.89 1.00 14.02
C GLY A 424 13.74 0.01 14.05
N ASP A 425 13.55 -0.71 12.94
CA ASP A 425 12.52 -1.74 12.76
C ASP A 425 13.22 -3.11 12.83
N VAL A 426 13.00 -3.85 13.91
CA VAL A 426 13.70 -5.12 14.18
C VAL A 426 12.70 -6.20 14.58
N VAL A 427 12.81 -7.38 13.98
CA VAL A 427 12.08 -8.59 14.38
C VAL A 427 13.06 -9.54 15.03
N ILE A 428 12.78 -9.94 16.27
CA ILE A 428 13.57 -10.93 17.01
C ILE A 428 12.82 -12.25 17.00
N LEU A 429 13.46 -13.31 16.52
CA LEU A 429 12.88 -14.63 16.35
C LEU A 429 13.48 -15.65 17.32
N ASP A 430 12.68 -16.65 17.71
CA ASP A 430 13.10 -17.76 18.54
C ASP A 430 13.93 -18.82 17.79
N ALA A 431 13.90 -18.82 16.46
CA ALA A 431 14.57 -19.84 15.64
C ALA A 431 15.09 -19.25 14.32
N ASN A 432 16.09 -19.92 13.72
CA ASN A 432 16.74 -19.49 12.48
C ASN A 432 15.81 -19.59 11.26
N PRO A 433 15.46 -18.44 10.63
CA PRO A 433 14.57 -18.46 9.46
C PRO A 433 15.25 -18.95 8.17
N LEU A 434 16.59 -19.02 8.13
CA LEU A 434 17.33 -19.60 7.00
C LEU A 434 17.29 -21.13 6.98
N GLU A 435 17.03 -21.77 8.14
CA GLU A 435 16.85 -23.24 8.22
C GLU A 435 15.43 -23.64 7.80
N ASP A 436 14.43 -22.83 8.19
CA ASP A 436 13.03 -23.04 7.88
C ASP A 436 12.33 -21.68 7.86
N ILE A 437 11.79 -21.29 6.71
CA ILE A 437 11.12 -19.98 6.57
C ILE A 437 9.94 -19.82 7.53
N ARG A 438 9.28 -20.92 7.97
CA ARG A 438 8.20 -20.89 8.96
C ARG A 438 8.66 -20.39 10.32
N ASN A 439 9.97 -20.36 10.59
CA ASN A 439 10.53 -19.79 11.81
C ASN A 439 10.33 -18.26 11.89
N THR A 440 10.01 -17.59 10.79
CA THR A 440 9.61 -16.18 10.80
C THR A 440 8.35 -15.90 11.62
N ARG A 441 7.50 -16.92 11.85
CA ARG A 441 6.31 -16.85 12.72
C ARG A 441 6.63 -16.97 14.21
N LYS A 442 7.84 -17.43 14.56
CA LYS A 442 8.28 -17.60 15.95
C LYS A 442 8.84 -16.31 16.49
N ILE A 443 7.99 -15.29 16.57
CA ILE A 443 8.36 -13.93 16.98
C ILE A 443 8.51 -13.89 18.50
N PHE A 444 9.71 -13.53 18.96
CA PHE A 444 9.97 -13.23 20.37
C PHE A 444 9.62 -11.78 20.69
N GLN A 445 10.04 -10.84 19.83
CA GLN A 445 9.80 -9.41 20.04
C GLN A 445 9.84 -8.66 18.71
N VAL A 446 9.01 -7.62 18.60
CA VAL A 446 9.06 -6.65 17.51
C VAL A 446 9.42 -5.28 18.06
N ILE A 447 10.33 -4.62 17.38
CA ILE A 447 10.62 -3.20 17.53
C ILE A 447 10.16 -2.54 16.24
N SER A 448 9.25 -1.60 16.35
CA SER A 448 8.73 -0.84 15.19
C SER A 448 8.88 0.65 15.46
N ARG A 449 9.52 1.34 14.53
CA ARG A 449 9.82 2.77 14.65
C ARG A 449 10.53 3.11 15.97
N GLY A 450 11.49 2.23 16.35
CA GLY A 450 12.26 2.36 17.60
C GLY A 450 11.49 2.10 18.88
N ARG A 451 10.25 1.66 18.81
CA ARG A 451 9.43 1.33 19.99
C ARG A 451 9.28 -0.18 20.13
N VAL A 452 9.45 -0.65 21.36
CA VAL A 452 9.20 -2.07 21.70
C VAL A 452 7.70 -2.30 21.69
N MET A 453 7.24 -3.20 20.83
CA MET A 453 5.83 -3.55 20.75
C MET A 453 5.51 -4.60 21.82
N ASP A 454 4.32 -4.55 22.40
CA ASP A 454 3.92 -5.51 23.44
C ASP A 454 3.48 -6.87 22.90
N GLY A 455 3.33 -7.00 21.56
CA GLY A 455 2.93 -8.23 20.89
C GLY A 455 1.50 -8.67 21.21
N GLN A 456 0.65 -7.75 21.69
CA GLN A 456 -0.72 -8.05 22.08
C GLN A 456 -1.73 -7.44 21.12
N TYR A 457 -2.88 -8.06 21.03
CA TYR A 457 -4.07 -7.45 20.41
C TYR A 457 -4.90 -6.78 21.50
N HIS A 458 -5.43 -5.60 21.21
CA HIS A 458 -6.22 -4.81 22.15
C HIS A 458 -7.69 -4.82 21.76
N ALA A 459 -8.53 -5.50 22.53
CA ALA A 459 -9.96 -5.64 22.22
C ALA A 459 -10.73 -4.32 22.15
N ASP A 460 -10.17 -3.25 22.67
CA ASP A 460 -10.65 -1.87 22.62
C ASP A 460 -9.89 -1.02 21.59
N PHE A 461 -9.08 -1.65 20.72
CA PHE A 461 -8.41 -0.97 19.61
C PHE A 461 -9.42 -0.10 18.83
N LYS A 462 -9.04 1.14 18.60
CA LYS A 462 -9.82 2.10 17.82
C LYS A 462 -8.90 2.93 16.96
N ASN A 463 -9.26 3.03 15.70
CA ASN A 463 -8.70 4.03 14.83
C ASN A 463 -9.50 5.33 15.03
N PRO A 464 -8.87 6.45 15.42
CA PRO A 464 -9.59 7.70 15.67
C PRO A 464 -10.05 8.40 14.39
N LEU A 465 -9.53 8.01 13.23
CA LEU A 465 -9.90 8.61 11.96
C LEU A 465 -11.22 8.07 11.43
N PRO A 466 -11.95 8.83 10.61
CA PRO A 466 -13.16 8.37 9.96
C PRO A 466 -12.92 7.08 9.19
N LYS A 467 -13.90 6.19 9.21
CA LYS A 467 -13.88 4.97 8.39
C LYS A 467 -13.81 5.32 6.92
N ASN A 468 -13.20 4.44 6.16
CA ASN A 468 -13.19 4.54 4.72
C ASN A 468 -14.58 4.23 4.16
N ASP A 469 -15.21 5.20 3.48
CA ASP A 469 -16.60 5.12 2.99
C ASP A 469 -16.78 4.16 1.80
N TRP A 470 -15.71 3.61 1.23
CA TRP A 470 -15.83 2.76 0.05
C TRP A 470 -16.52 1.41 0.31
N GLU A 471 -16.70 1.02 1.57
CA GLU A 471 -17.46 -0.19 1.95
C GLU A 471 -18.98 0.03 1.98
N GLY A 472 -19.48 1.17 1.57
CA GLY A 472 -20.92 1.42 1.35
C GLY A 472 -21.79 1.45 2.60
N SER A 473 -21.23 1.69 3.79
CA SER A 473 -21.95 1.55 5.07
C SER A 473 -22.14 2.83 5.87
N SER A 474 -21.86 4.02 5.35
CA SER A 474 -22.16 5.22 6.12
C SER A 474 -23.62 5.66 5.95
N HIS A 475 -24.44 5.32 6.90
CA HIS A 475 -25.81 5.82 7.03
C HIS A 475 -25.87 7.23 7.66
N PHE A 476 -24.73 7.87 7.86
CA PHE A 476 -24.61 9.23 8.37
C PHE A 476 -24.01 10.11 7.28
N PHE A 477 -24.57 11.29 7.08
CA PHE A 477 -24.21 12.26 6.06
C PHE A 477 -22.69 12.32 5.87
N PRO A 478 -22.15 11.71 4.83
CA PRO A 478 -20.72 11.61 4.64
C PRO A 478 -20.17 12.99 4.32
N SER A 479 -19.01 13.31 4.88
CA SER A 479 -18.23 14.43 4.38
C SER A 479 -17.94 14.20 2.91
N PRO A 480 -18.19 15.16 2.01
CA PRO A 480 -17.90 14.98 0.61
C PRO A 480 -16.42 14.76 0.39
N ARG A 481 -16.06 13.86 -0.52
CA ARG A 481 -14.67 13.63 -0.91
C ARG A 481 -14.58 13.54 -2.42
N ILE A 482 -13.70 14.32 -3.02
CA ILE A 482 -13.35 14.20 -4.42
C ILE A 482 -12.28 13.13 -4.54
N ARG A 483 -12.47 12.20 -5.46
CA ARG A 483 -11.50 11.17 -5.81
C ARG A 483 -10.79 11.54 -7.10
N TRP A 484 -11.55 11.95 -8.10
CA TRP A 484 -11.04 12.47 -9.34
C TRP A 484 -12.10 13.37 -10.01
N ALA A 485 -11.68 14.12 -11.02
CA ALA A 485 -12.56 14.94 -11.82
C ALA A 485 -12.16 14.85 -13.30
N SER A 486 -13.11 15.03 -14.21
CA SER A 486 -12.84 14.95 -15.65
C SER A 486 -13.60 16.08 -16.40
N PRO A 487 -12.91 16.76 -17.31
CA PRO A 487 -11.49 16.69 -17.61
C PRO A 487 -10.64 17.32 -16.49
N GLU A 488 -9.41 16.81 -16.30
CA GLU A 488 -8.43 17.48 -15.41
C GLU A 488 -7.74 18.65 -16.08
N VAL A 489 -7.73 18.67 -17.41
CA VAL A 489 -7.12 19.73 -18.21
C VAL A 489 -8.16 20.38 -19.09
N PHE A 490 -8.34 21.68 -18.91
CA PHE A 490 -9.19 22.54 -19.75
C PHE A 490 -8.32 23.36 -20.70
N VAL A 491 -8.97 23.98 -21.70
CA VAL A 491 -8.31 24.89 -22.63
C VAL A 491 -8.83 26.30 -22.38
N GLU A 492 -7.90 27.26 -22.26
CA GLU A 492 -8.22 28.68 -22.13
C GLU A 492 -9.10 29.17 -23.27
N GLY A 493 -10.08 29.98 -22.94
CA GLY A 493 -10.99 30.58 -23.93
C GLY A 493 -12.11 29.65 -24.43
N ALA A 494 -12.25 28.45 -23.88
CA ALA A 494 -13.44 27.64 -24.12
C ALA A 494 -14.70 28.40 -23.68
N GLN A 495 -15.75 28.35 -24.50
CA GLN A 495 -17.00 29.09 -24.23
C GLN A 495 -17.70 28.59 -22.96
N GLN A 496 -17.68 27.30 -22.74
CA GLN A 496 -18.21 26.60 -21.57
C GLN A 496 -17.58 25.20 -21.52
N ALA A 497 -17.33 24.71 -20.33
CA ALA A 497 -16.87 23.34 -20.13
C ALA A 497 -17.73 22.63 -19.08
N THR A 498 -17.83 21.33 -19.20
CA THR A 498 -18.47 20.48 -18.20
C THR A 498 -17.39 19.78 -17.40
N LEU A 499 -17.45 19.90 -16.09
CA LEU A 499 -16.60 19.20 -15.14
C LEU A 499 -17.44 18.11 -14.48
N THR A 500 -17.06 16.87 -14.64
CA THR A 500 -17.63 15.75 -13.90
C THR A 500 -16.73 15.44 -12.70
N VAL A 501 -17.29 15.44 -11.51
CA VAL A 501 -16.58 15.19 -10.25
C VAL A 501 -17.05 13.85 -9.70
N HIS A 502 -16.10 12.97 -9.48
CA HIS A 502 -16.33 11.65 -8.89
C HIS A 502 -15.79 11.60 -7.47
N GLY A 503 -16.53 10.94 -6.60
CA GLY A 503 -16.15 10.90 -5.19
C GLY A 503 -17.12 10.13 -4.33
N THR A 504 -17.25 10.53 -3.09
CA THR A 504 -18.21 9.97 -2.12
C THR A 504 -18.82 11.06 -1.27
N GLY A 505 -19.87 10.72 -0.58
CA GLY A 505 -20.52 11.64 0.34
C GLY A 505 -21.31 12.76 -0.35
N PHE A 506 -21.60 12.62 -1.63
CA PHE A 506 -22.42 13.58 -2.36
C PHE A 506 -23.90 13.38 -2.01
N ILE A 507 -24.61 14.48 -1.87
CA ILE A 507 -26.05 14.49 -1.61
C ILE A 507 -26.77 15.34 -2.69
N PRO A 508 -28.08 15.23 -2.87
CA PRO A 508 -28.81 15.95 -3.92
C PRO A 508 -28.61 17.47 -3.93
N TYR A 509 -28.08 18.03 -2.85
CA TYR A 509 -27.82 19.48 -2.70
C TYR A 509 -26.34 19.82 -2.72
N SER A 510 -25.44 18.85 -2.92
CA SER A 510 -24.01 19.09 -3.08
C SER A 510 -23.74 20.03 -4.26
N PHE A 511 -22.75 20.88 -4.13
CA PHE A 511 -22.32 21.72 -5.24
C PHE A 511 -20.80 21.80 -5.34
N VAL A 512 -20.35 21.88 -6.57
CA VAL A 512 -18.93 22.02 -6.91
C VAL A 512 -18.52 23.50 -6.79
N ARG A 513 -17.34 23.74 -6.21
CA ARG A 513 -16.63 25.02 -6.29
C ARG A 513 -15.41 24.87 -7.18
N PHE A 514 -15.23 25.82 -8.07
CA PHE A 514 -14.04 25.95 -8.90
C PHE A 514 -13.35 27.25 -8.48
N HIS A 515 -12.12 27.15 -7.99
CA HIS A 515 -11.38 28.28 -7.41
C HIS A 515 -12.22 29.08 -6.42
N GLY A 516 -12.91 28.39 -5.51
CA GLY A 516 -13.78 28.98 -4.50
C GLY A 516 -15.15 29.50 -5.01
N GLN A 517 -15.37 29.59 -6.33
CA GLN A 517 -16.65 30.02 -6.90
C GLN A 517 -17.61 28.83 -7.05
N LYS A 518 -18.83 29.00 -6.53
CA LYS A 518 -19.89 28.01 -6.66
C LYS A 518 -20.34 27.89 -8.11
N LEU A 519 -20.35 26.64 -8.61
CA LEU A 519 -20.83 26.31 -9.96
C LEU A 519 -22.29 25.86 -9.95
N LYS A 520 -22.94 25.96 -11.10
CA LYS A 520 -24.19 25.29 -11.37
C LYS A 520 -23.88 23.78 -11.43
N THR A 521 -24.38 23.06 -10.46
CA THR A 521 -24.07 21.63 -10.25
C THR A 521 -25.34 20.82 -10.40
N THR A 522 -25.23 19.69 -11.08
CA THR A 522 -26.26 18.66 -11.20
C THR A 522 -25.80 17.45 -10.39
N PHE A 523 -26.63 17.00 -9.48
CA PHE A 523 -26.45 15.74 -8.76
C PHE A 523 -26.85 14.59 -9.67
N THR A 524 -25.92 13.70 -9.97
CA THR A 524 -26.19 12.47 -10.73
C THR A 524 -26.52 11.33 -9.77
N ASP A 525 -25.65 11.08 -8.81
CA ASP A 525 -25.83 10.12 -7.72
C ASP A 525 -24.87 10.42 -6.55
N VAL A 526 -24.81 9.55 -5.55
CA VAL A 526 -23.98 9.73 -4.35
C VAL A 526 -22.48 9.67 -4.61
N PHE A 527 -22.07 9.32 -5.85
CA PHE A 527 -20.70 9.19 -6.29
C PHE A 527 -20.32 10.17 -7.40
N GLN A 528 -21.31 10.84 -8.03
CA GLN A 528 -21.04 11.69 -9.19
C GLN A 528 -21.84 13.00 -9.16
N LEU A 529 -21.12 14.08 -9.41
CA LEU A 529 -21.68 15.40 -9.71
C LEU A 529 -21.21 15.89 -11.08
N THR A 530 -22.04 16.69 -11.75
CA THR A 530 -21.66 17.38 -12.98
C THR A 530 -21.80 18.87 -12.77
N ALA A 531 -20.80 19.65 -13.16
CA ALA A 531 -20.81 21.10 -12.97
C ALA A 531 -20.47 21.85 -14.26
N GLU A 532 -21.15 22.96 -14.50
CA GLU A 532 -20.88 23.86 -15.63
C GLU A 532 -19.78 24.85 -15.23
N VAL A 533 -18.63 24.80 -15.91
CA VAL A 533 -17.53 25.76 -15.72
C VAL A 533 -17.67 26.88 -16.76
N PRO A 534 -18.04 28.10 -16.35
CA PRO A 534 -18.23 29.19 -17.29
C PRO A 534 -16.91 29.71 -17.86
N ALA A 535 -16.92 30.23 -19.07
CA ALA A 535 -15.75 30.74 -19.80
C ALA A 535 -14.85 31.67 -18.98
N LYS A 536 -15.47 32.53 -18.18
CA LYS A 536 -14.73 33.49 -17.33
C LYS A 536 -13.85 32.87 -16.26
N LEU A 537 -14.01 31.59 -15.97
CA LEU A 537 -13.17 30.84 -15.03
C LEU A 537 -12.11 29.98 -15.73
N LEU A 538 -12.10 29.96 -17.07
CA LEU A 538 -11.17 29.21 -17.89
C LEU A 538 -10.02 30.12 -18.38
N GLU A 539 -9.36 30.80 -17.45
CA GLU A 539 -8.09 31.51 -17.68
C GLU A 539 -6.93 30.52 -17.41
N ALA A 540 -5.80 30.67 -18.11
CA ALA A 540 -4.66 29.80 -17.95
C ALA A 540 -4.16 29.77 -16.49
N GLY A 541 -4.04 28.57 -15.90
CA GLY A 541 -3.61 28.39 -14.52
C GLY A 541 -4.01 27.04 -13.94
N THR A 542 -3.66 26.83 -12.68
CA THR A 542 -4.07 25.65 -11.90
C THR A 542 -5.07 26.08 -10.83
N TYR A 543 -6.17 25.35 -10.74
CA TYR A 543 -7.31 25.71 -9.92
C TYR A 543 -7.74 24.57 -9.01
N ALA A 544 -8.05 24.90 -7.75
CA ALA A 544 -8.64 23.95 -6.81
C ALA A 544 -10.14 23.77 -7.11
N VAL A 545 -10.55 22.51 -7.15
CA VAL A 545 -11.95 22.08 -7.17
C VAL A 545 -12.28 21.48 -5.81
N THR A 546 -13.40 21.91 -5.23
CA THR A 546 -13.95 21.32 -4.00
C THR A 546 -15.43 21.02 -4.17
N VAL A 547 -15.96 20.11 -3.37
CA VAL A 547 -17.40 19.88 -3.24
C VAL A 547 -17.83 20.29 -1.85
N GLU A 548 -18.94 20.98 -1.76
CA GLU A 548 -19.53 21.41 -0.50
C GLU A 548 -20.95 20.84 -0.36
N ASN A 549 -21.20 20.18 0.77
CA ASN A 549 -22.53 19.80 1.20
C ASN A 549 -23.12 20.94 2.03
N PRO A 550 -24.36 21.41 1.76
CA PRO A 550 -24.98 22.46 2.56
C PRO A 550 -25.11 22.04 4.03
N ASP A 551 -24.85 22.97 4.93
CA ASP A 551 -25.15 22.79 6.34
C ASP A 551 -26.67 22.93 6.56
N PHE A 552 -27.34 21.83 6.88
CA PHE A 552 -28.77 21.83 7.22
C PHE A 552 -29.03 22.02 8.72
N GLY A 553 -28.03 22.44 9.50
CA GLY A 553 -28.18 22.66 10.94
C GLY A 553 -28.29 21.38 11.77
N TRP A 554 -27.99 20.22 11.22
CA TRP A 554 -28.07 18.91 11.89
C TRP A 554 -26.80 18.54 12.65
N GLY A 555 -25.80 19.45 12.65
CA GLY A 555 -24.41 19.15 12.97
C GLY A 555 -23.96 19.34 14.40
N SER A 556 -24.80 19.70 15.38
CA SER A 556 -24.28 20.04 16.73
C SER A 556 -23.76 18.84 17.54
N ASN A 557 -24.03 17.60 17.13
CA ASN A 557 -23.58 16.40 17.83
C ASN A 557 -22.46 15.62 17.12
N ILE A 558 -22.16 15.92 15.85
CA ILE A 558 -21.10 15.24 15.07
C ILE A 558 -19.78 16.02 15.15
N SER A 559 -19.84 17.33 15.42
CA SER A 559 -18.70 18.24 15.35
C SER A 559 -17.65 18.10 16.47
N ARG A 560 -17.86 17.31 17.50
CA ARG A 560 -16.86 17.12 18.57
C ARG A 560 -15.67 16.26 18.17
N GLY A 561 -15.82 15.37 17.16
CA GLY A 561 -14.68 14.61 16.62
C GLY A 561 -13.93 15.33 15.49
N ALA A 562 -14.62 16.20 14.76
CA ALA A 562 -14.11 16.84 13.58
C ALA A 562 -13.20 18.05 13.86
N ALA A 563 -13.42 18.74 14.97
CA ALA A 563 -12.52 19.84 15.39
C ALA A 563 -11.09 19.34 15.65
N ASP A 564 -10.96 18.10 16.11
CA ASP A 564 -9.66 17.46 16.36
C ASP A 564 -8.98 17.00 15.07
N LEU A 565 -9.71 16.88 13.95
CA LEU A 565 -9.18 16.46 12.66
C LEU A 565 -8.82 17.66 11.75
N ALA A 566 -9.17 18.86 12.13
CA ALA A 566 -8.91 20.07 11.34
C ALA A 566 -7.40 20.30 11.08
N HIS A 567 -6.53 19.86 11.99
CA HIS A 567 -5.07 19.90 11.82
C HIS A 567 -4.57 18.93 10.73
N LEU A 568 -5.36 17.91 10.37
CA LEU A 568 -5.10 16.98 9.25
C LEU A 568 -5.69 17.49 7.92
N GLY A 569 -6.22 18.71 7.87
CA GLY A 569 -6.84 19.29 6.67
C GLY A 569 -8.24 18.76 6.36
N LEU A 570 -8.84 17.96 7.25
CA LEU A 570 -10.16 17.38 7.07
C LEU A 570 -11.24 18.34 7.61
N ARG A 571 -12.16 18.79 6.74
CA ARG A 571 -13.33 19.63 7.10
C ARG A 571 -14.61 18.88 6.77
N ASP A 572 -15.58 18.93 7.69
CA ASP A 572 -16.80 18.09 7.62
C ASP A 572 -17.73 18.34 6.43
N TYR A 573 -17.78 19.57 5.92
CA TYR A 573 -18.76 19.98 4.89
C TYR A 573 -18.13 20.28 3.54
N VAL A 574 -16.80 20.36 3.49
CA VAL A 574 -16.05 20.64 2.28
C VAL A 574 -15.10 19.49 1.99
N SER A 575 -15.07 19.03 0.74
CA SER A 575 -14.15 17.98 0.32
C SER A 575 -12.69 18.42 0.45
N ASN A 576 -11.77 17.45 0.28
CA ASN A 576 -10.41 17.74 -0.15
C ASN A 576 -10.38 18.63 -1.39
N GLU A 577 -9.27 19.32 -1.60
CA GLU A 577 -9.00 20.04 -2.83
C GLU A 577 -8.53 19.04 -3.91
N PHE A 578 -9.12 19.14 -5.09
CA PHE A 578 -8.68 18.45 -6.29
C PHE A 578 -8.21 19.50 -7.29
N LEU A 579 -6.99 19.35 -7.82
CA LEU A 579 -6.42 20.34 -8.74
C LEU A 579 -6.78 19.98 -10.19
N VAL A 580 -7.21 20.97 -10.93
CA VAL A 580 -7.41 20.93 -12.37
C VAL A 580 -6.61 22.04 -13.04
N MET A 581 -6.24 21.85 -14.29
CA MET A 581 -5.46 22.80 -15.07
C MET A 581 -6.30 23.44 -16.18
N VAL A 582 -6.07 24.71 -16.42
CA VAL A 582 -6.48 25.38 -17.65
C VAL A 582 -5.21 25.74 -18.43
N LYS A 583 -4.97 25.07 -19.55
CA LYS A 583 -3.80 25.35 -20.39
C LYS A 583 -4.06 26.53 -21.33
N PRO A 584 -3.04 27.33 -21.69
CA PRO A 584 -3.16 28.37 -22.69
C PRO A 584 -3.61 27.79 -24.04
N GLN A 585 -4.37 28.57 -24.81
CA GLN A 585 -4.76 28.19 -26.15
C GLN A 585 -3.51 28.06 -27.04
N GLY A 586 -3.21 26.84 -27.51
CA GLY A 586 -2.02 26.55 -28.33
C GLY A 586 -0.69 26.51 -27.54
N GLY A 587 -0.72 26.56 -26.22
CA GLY A 587 0.45 26.51 -25.33
C GLY A 587 0.68 25.17 -24.64
N ALA A 588 1.88 24.99 -24.11
CA ALA A 588 2.18 23.90 -23.20
C ALA A 588 1.45 24.07 -21.85
N PRO A 589 1.14 22.98 -21.11
CA PRO A 589 0.53 23.06 -19.78
C PRO A 589 1.35 23.91 -18.81
N ILE A 590 0.68 24.71 -17.98
CA ILE A 590 1.32 25.45 -16.88
C ILE A 590 1.18 24.62 -15.61
N PHE A 591 2.26 23.99 -15.20
CA PHE A 591 2.28 23.17 -13.99
C PHE A 591 2.53 24.01 -12.74
N PRO A 592 1.85 23.74 -11.60
CA PRO A 592 2.21 24.36 -10.34
C PRO A 592 3.66 23.98 -10.00
N HIS A 593 4.47 24.98 -9.63
CA HIS A 593 5.77 24.67 -9.03
C HIS A 593 5.56 23.79 -7.80
N PRO A 594 6.40 22.77 -7.58
CA PRO A 594 6.42 22.08 -6.29
C PRO A 594 6.51 23.17 -5.21
N ARG A 595 5.63 23.14 -4.23
CA ARG A 595 5.81 24.00 -3.05
C ARG A 595 7.19 23.67 -2.53
N GLU A 596 8.08 24.67 -2.49
CA GLU A 596 9.31 24.59 -1.72
C GLU A 596 8.87 24.07 -0.35
N THR A 597 9.34 22.90 0.00
CA THR A 597 9.16 22.36 1.34
C THR A 597 9.71 23.40 2.28
N ALA A 598 8.82 24.11 2.98
CA ALA A 598 9.24 24.89 4.12
C ALA A 598 10.00 23.94 5.02
N GLY A 599 11.32 24.11 5.04
CA GLY A 599 12.15 23.42 5.99
C GLY A 599 11.67 23.78 7.38
N ASP A 600 11.40 22.75 8.13
CA ASP A 600 11.81 22.54 9.52
C ASP A 600 11.17 21.25 10.05
#